data_8fa2e31ede84bac93f69e24f9a9b49c8
#
_entry.id   8fa2e31ede84bac93f69e24f9a9b49c8
#
_cell.length_a   1.000
_cell.length_b   1.000
_cell.length_c   1.000
_cell.angle_alpha   90.00
_cell.angle_beta   90.00
_cell.angle_gamma   90.00
#
_symmetry.space_group_name_H-M   'P 1'
#
loop_
_entity.id
_entity.type
_entity.pdbx_description
1 polymer ?
#
loop_
_entity_poly.entity_id
_entity_poly.type
_entity_poly.pdbx_seq_one_letter_code
_entity_poly.pdbx_strand_id
1 'polypeptide(L)'
;MASDAQGQRENADAICSNVFNRGGSGLDSAVAGGQESFEGVERLLKVNPYVSLAKKGDDWGQQKFKFCGRPPAAQPDHAQALRAFRGFIEPFRQILNPLLVNLVGKRKDEACAYSSLTLYWTVILGFFQHLRSRNQMDMLRNTRAYSQTVLELSGQPYDTDDTELHTACSQTCRNFLAQVDATALELVLVQLVRYLIRSKWFRDAMLYGCICVAVDGTLCERKRGSHLSSKEKRRYVLEARIVTPWGWNIPLLSEAVEAYDGDKEKQDCEYKAFVRLAKRLKELFPKQAFCIIGDALYCCRPIMDICRKNNWDFILTFKEGTMPKVYRAVQLAKQRTKSFSWMTAKDPSGGVKSAGIVSWVNAMECAYELGDGEDFRVVTYFSWGATEDGGAYSGCFATSFEVTEENRALNIAAWGRRRWNIETGFRVEKHGGFGLEHTFCNDDTAGRNYHLLMQIAYTLWQVFDTGVLSRLSDRCRKTSQEMWAKLLFIAILILGLSSVPHVTAGAMRMRRYHLVA
;
A
#
# COMPACT_ATOMS: atom_id res chain seq x y z
N MET A 1 0.97 -26.50 -22.99
CA MET A 1 1.09 -26.26 -21.53
C MET A 1 0.74 -24.83 -21.10
N ALA A 2 0.72 -23.84 -21.98
CA ALA A 2 0.26 -22.47 -21.65
C ALA A 2 -1.26 -22.28 -21.75
N SER A 3 -1.96 -23.08 -22.55
CA SER A 3 -3.42 -23.02 -22.75
C SER A 3 -4.21 -23.55 -21.55
N ASP A 4 -3.68 -24.51 -20.80
CA ASP A 4 -4.39 -25.09 -19.64
C ASP A 4 -4.36 -24.19 -18.40
N ALA A 5 -3.34 -23.34 -18.27
CA ALA A 5 -3.24 -22.39 -17.16
C ALA A 5 -4.22 -21.20 -17.33
N GLN A 6 -4.55 -20.87 -18.57
CA GLN A 6 -5.50 -19.79 -18.88
C GLN A 6 -6.95 -20.26 -18.70
N GLY A 7 -7.27 -21.48 -19.14
CA GLY A 7 -8.58 -22.10 -18.90
C GLY A 7 -8.89 -22.37 -17.42
N GLN A 8 -7.85 -22.64 -16.60
CA GLN A 8 -8.02 -22.80 -15.15
C GLN A 8 -8.20 -21.48 -14.40
N ARG A 9 -7.60 -20.38 -14.89
CA ARG A 9 -7.85 -19.02 -14.36
C ARG A 9 -9.25 -18.53 -14.70
N GLU A 10 -9.71 -18.75 -15.93
CA GLU A 10 -11.07 -18.39 -16.35
C GLU A 10 -12.13 -19.19 -15.57
N ASN A 11 -11.87 -20.44 -15.22
CA ASN A 11 -12.77 -21.24 -14.40
C ASN A 11 -12.77 -20.80 -12.91
N ALA A 12 -11.64 -20.37 -12.35
CA ALA A 12 -11.56 -19.85 -10.99
C ALA A 12 -12.26 -18.48 -10.88
N ASP A 13 -12.10 -17.62 -11.89
CA ASP A 13 -12.78 -16.33 -11.96
C ASP A 13 -14.28 -16.50 -12.24
N ALA A 14 -14.69 -17.51 -13.00
CA ALA A 14 -16.09 -17.84 -13.23
C ALA A 14 -16.78 -18.41 -11.98
N ILE A 15 -16.07 -19.16 -11.13
CA ILE A 15 -16.60 -19.65 -9.85
C ILE A 15 -16.71 -18.53 -8.84
N CYS A 16 -15.73 -17.62 -8.76
CA CYS A 16 -15.84 -16.41 -7.93
C CYS A 16 -16.94 -15.47 -8.43
N SER A 17 -17.05 -15.24 -9.73
CA SER A 17 -18.12 -14.41 -10.30
C SER A 17 -19.51 -15.06 -10.14
N ASN A 18 -19.64 -16.37 -10.20
CA ASN A 18 -20.91 -17.06 -9.97
C ASN A 18 -21.39 -17.05 -8.52
N VAL A 19 -20.48 -17.03 -7.55
CA VAL A 19 -20.84 -16.85 -6.12
C VAL A 19 -21.29 -15.40 -5.86
N PHE A 20 -20.73 -14.43 -6.58
CA PHE A 20 -21.11 -13.03 -6.47
C PHE A 20 -22.21 -12.59 -7.45
N ASN A 21 -22.40 -13.27 -8.58
CA ASN A 21 -23.38 -12.91 -9.61
C ASN A 21 -24.73 -13.65 -9.51
N ARG A 22 -24.83 -14.73 -8.73
CA ARG A 22 -26.14 -15.31 -8.39
C ARG A 22 -26.75 -14.54 -7.23
N GLY A 23 -27.21 -13.34 -7.57
CA GLY A 23 -27.86 -12.44 -6.65
C GLY A 23 -29.21 -12.96 -6.18
N GLY A 24 -29.53 -12.65 -4.98
CA GLY A 24 -30.85 -12.26 -4.55
C GLY A 24 -31.71 -13.31 -3.88
N SER A 25 -31.55 -14.61 -4.04
CA SER A 25 -32.48 -15.53 -3.36
C SER A 25 -31.86 -16.60 -2.45
N GLY A 26 -30.55 -16.79 -2.54
CA GLY A 26 -29.87 -17.82 -1.75
C GLY A 26 -29.15 -17.32 -0.50
N LEU A 27 -28.78 -16.03 -0.46
CA LEU A 27 -28.10 -15.42 0.68
C LEU A 27 -29.08 -14.87 1.72
N ASP A 28 -30.21 -14.33 1.28
CA ASP A 28 -31.24 -13.81 2.20
C ASP A 28 -31.90 -14.91 3.02
N SER A 29 -32.04 -16.13 2.48
CA SER A 29 -32.54 -17.28 3.23
C SER A 29 -31.50 -17.86 4.23
N ALA A 30 -30.22 -17.65 4.01
CA ALA A 30 -29.14 -18.11 4.89
C ALA A 30 -28.90 -17.17 6.07
N VAL A 31 -29.34 -15.93 6.00
CA VAL A 31 -29.17 -14.91 7.03
C VAL A 31 -30.36 -14.90 8.03
N ALA A 32 -31.51 -15.43 7.63
CA ALA A 32 -32.72 -15.43 8.45
C ALA A 32 -32.83 -16.56 9.49
N GLY A 33 -31.97 -17.58 9.47
CA GLY A 33 -32.00 -18.71 10.41
C GLY A 33 -30.68 -18.88 11.17
N GLY A 34 -30.64 -18.40 12.41
CA GLY A 34 -29.42 -18.17 13.18
C GLY A 34 -28.41 -19.32 13.30
N GLN A 35 -28.79 -20.58 13.36
CA GLN A 35 -27.86 -21.72 13.49
C GLN A 35 -27.64 -22.47 12.16
N GLU A 36 -28.63 -22.57 11.31
CA GLU A 36 -28.51 -23.23 10.00
C GLU A 36 -27.63 -22.45 9.02
N SER A 37 -27.54 -21.11 9.17
CA SER A 37 -26.66 -20.28 8.33
C SER A 37 -25.17 -20.51 8.59
N PHE A 38 -24.82 -20.92 9.82
CA PHE A 38 -23.42 -21.18 10.21
C PHE A 38 -22.86 -22.44 9.53
N GLU A 39 -23.66 -23.51 9.44
CA GLU A 39 -23.25 -24.73 8.73
C GLU A 39 -23.15 -24.54 7.20
N GLY A 40 -24.00 -23.70 6.63
CA GLY A 40 -23.94 -23.36 5.21
C GLY A 40 -22.67 -22.59 4.84
N VAL A 41 -22.29 -21.62 5.66
CA VAL A 41 -21.06 -20.83 5.47
C VAL A 41 -19.82 -21.67 5.80
N GLU A 42 -19.86 -22.53 6.82
CA GLU A 42 -18.79 -23.48 7.09
C GLU A 42 -18.61 -24.50 5.95
N ARG A 43 -19.67 -24.94 5.29
CA ARG A 43 -19.57 -25.78 4.08
C ARG A 43 -18.92 -25.05 2.92
N LEU A 44 -19.24 -23.77 2.69
CA LEU A 44 -18.59 -22.92 1.68
C LEU A 44 -17.11 -22.67 2.02
N LEU A 45 -16.76 -22.58 3.30
CA LEU A 45 -15.38 -22.41 3.76
C LEU A 45 -14.59 -23.73 3.76
N LYS A 46 -15.24 -24.88 3.96
CA LYS A 46 -14.62 -26.22 3.87
C LYS A 46 -14.26 -26.59 2.42
N VAL A 47 -14.88 -25.99 1.43
CA VAL A 47 -14.45 -26.06 0.01
C VAL A 47 -13.39 -25.00 -0.22
N ASN A 48 -12.23 -25.14 0.43
CA ASN A 48 -11.05 -24.36 0.09
C ASN A 48 -10.55 -24.83 -1.29
N PRO A 49 -10.66 -24.02 -2.36
CA PRO A 49 -10.23 -24.42 -3.70
C PRO A 49 -8.75 -24.77 -3.76
N TYR A 50 -7.93 -24.28 -2.81
CA TYR A 50 -6.52 -24.67 -2.68
C TYR A 50 -6.31 -26.06 -2.09
N VAL A 51 -7.24 -26.58 -1.30
CA VAL A 51 -7.17 -27.96 -0.77
C VAL A 51 -7.61 -28.97 -1.83
N SER A 52 -8.55 -28.62 -2.71
CA SER A 52 -8.97 -29.49 -3.81
C SER A 52 -7.94 -29.58 -4.94
N LEU A 53 -7.14 -28.53 -5.16
CA LEU A 53 -6.02 -28.55 -6.12
C LEU A 53 -4.83 -29.39 -5.61
N ALA A 54 -4.61 -29.45 -4.29
CA ALA A 54 -3.60 -30.31 -3.69
C ALA A 54 -3.94 -31.81 -3.73
N LYS A 55 -5.20 -32.18 -3.95
CA LYS A 55 -5.65 -33.59 -4.03
C LYS A 55 -5.59 -34.20 -5.43
N LYS A 56 -5.28 -33.41 -6.46
CA LYS A 56 -5.06 -33.91 -7.83
C LYS A 56 -3.55 -34.01 -8.11
N GLY A 57 -2.92 -35.01 -7.51
CA GLY A 57 -1.83 -35.79 -8.11
C GLY A 57 -0.54 -35.10 -8.54
N ASP A 58 -0.30 -33.85 -8.23
CA ASP A 58 0.97 -33.21 -8.54
C ASP A 58 1.88 -33.24 -7.31
N ASP A 59 2.98 -33.98 -7.42
CA ASP A 59 4.08 -34.10 -6.44
C ASP A 59 4.67 -32.74 -5.99
N TRP A 60 4.32 -31.68 -6.66
CA TRP A 60 4.72 -30.31 -6.38
C TRP A 60 4.19 -29.77 -5.06
N GLY A 61 3.00 -30.19 -4.63
CA GLY A 61 2.38 -29.76 -3.38
C GLY A 61 3.04 -30.38 -2.15
N GLN A 62 3.49 -31.64 -2.23
CA GLN A 62 3.99 -32.37 -1.08
C GLN A 62 5.43 -32.03 -0.69
N GLN A 63 6.29 -31.65 -1.63
CA GLN A 63 7.68 -31.29 -1.31
C GLN A 63 7.82 -29.91 -0.66
N LYS A 64 6.94 -28.95 -0.94
CA LYS A 64 6.94 -27.63 -0.28
C LYS A 64 6.31 -27.63 1.11
N PHE A 65 5.58 -28.67 1.51
CA PHE A 65 4.85 -28.76 2.77
C PHE A 65 5.40 -29.80 3.75
N LYS A 66 6.63 -30.28 3.58
CA LYS A 66 7.34 -30.93 4.68
C LYS A 66 7.67 -29.90 5.76
N PHE A 67 6.65 -29.51 6.49
CA PHE A 67 6.82 -28.82 7.76
C PHE A 67 7.39 -29.80 8.77
N CYS A 68 8.57 -29.49 9.27
CA CYS A 68 9.18 -30.11 10.43
C CYS A 68 8.16 -30.34 11.55
N GLY A 69 7.52 -31.50 11.63
CA GLY A 69 6.91 -32.12 12.79
C GLY A 69 6.07 -31.29 13.80
N ARG A 70 5.74 -30.02 13.52
CA ARG A 70 4.84 -29.21 14.34
C ARG A 70 3.42 -29.31 13.79
N PRO A 71 2.41 -29.55 14.64
CA PRO A 71 1.02 -29.54 14.21
C PRO A 71 0.72 -28.19 13.51
N PRO A 72 -0.12 -28.19 12.46
CA PRO A 72 -0.54 -26.96 11.83
C PRO A 72 -1.11 -26.05 12.91
N ALA A 73 -0.59 -24.84 12.99
CA ALA A 73 -1.12 -23.86 13.92
C ALA A 73 -2.61 -23.66 13.61
N ALA A 74 -3.43 -23.60 14.64
CA ALA A 74 -4.85 -23.36 14.49
C ALA A 74 -5.06 -22.10 13.63
N GLN A 75 -5.88 -22.20 12.59
CA GLN A 75 -6.26 -21.04 11.81
C GLN A 75 -6.95 -20.04 12.75
N PRO A 76 -6.64 -18.73 12.66
CA PRO A 76 -7.32 -17.74 13.47
C PRO A 76 -8.81 -17.81 13.18
N ASP A 77 -9.63 -17.83 14.24
CA ASP A 77 -11.07 -17.80 14.08
C ASP A 77 -11.56 -16.38 13.70
N HIS A 78 -12.79 -16.31 13.18
CA HIS A 78 -13.41 -15.07 12.77
C HIS A 78 -13.54 -14.07 13.93
N ALA A 79 -13.83 -14.54 15.13
CA ALA A 79 -13.96 -13.71 16.32
C ALA A 79 -12.61 -13.12 16.75
N GLN A 80 -11.50 -13.86 16.59
CA GLN A 80 -10.16 -13.34 16.85
C GLN A 80 -9.79 -12.23 15.85
N ALA A 81 -10.08 -12.44 14.55
CA ALA A 81 -9.85 -11.43 13.52
C ALA A 81 -10.66 -10.15 13.80
N LEU A 82 -11.92 -10.31 14.19
CA LEU A 82 -12.80 -9.18 14.49
C LEU A 82 -12.39 -8.45 15.77
N ARG A 83 -12.01 -9.16 16.83
CA ARG A 83 -11.43 -8.55 18.05
C ARG A 83 -10.15 -7.78 17.75
N ALA A 84 -9.28 -8.36 16.93
CA ALA A 84 -8.05 -7.71 16.50
C ALA A 84 -8.34 -6.42 15.71
N PHE A 85 -9.29 -6.49 14.78
CA PHE A 85 -9.72 -5.33 14.00
C PHE A 85 -10.35 -4.25 14.89
N ARG A 86 -11.26 -4.60 15.81
CA ARG A 86 -11.89 -3.64 16.73
C ARG A 86 -10.86 -2.91 17.57
N GLY A 87 -9.93 -3.65 18.20
CA GLY A 87 -8.89 -3.05 19.03
C GLY A 87 -7.91 -2.18 18.23
N PHE A 88 -7.69 -2.51 16.96
CA PHE A 88 -6.88 -1.72 16.06
C PHE A 88 -7.58 -0.45 15.59
N ILE A 89 -8.83 -0.57 15.10
CA ILE A 89 -9.50 0.54 14.41
C ILE A 89 -9.97 1.63 15.36
N GLU A 90 -10.29 1.29 16.61
CA GLU A 90 -10.84 2.24 17.57
C GLU A 90 -9.94 3.47 17.85
N PRO A 91 -8.63 3.33 18.13
CA PRO A 91 -7.76 4.49 18.27
C PRO A 91 -7.68 5.34 16.99
N PHE A 92 -7.68 4.71 15.82
CA PHE A 92 -7.64 5.45 14.54
C PHE A 92 -8.97 6.14 14.24
N ARG A 93 -10.10 5.54 14.60
CA ARG A 93 -11.42 6.17 14.53
C ARG A 93 -11.47 7.46 15.33
N GLN A 94 -10.94 7.46 16.55
CA GLN A 94 -10.86 8.65 17.41
C GLN A 94 -10.02 9.78 16.80
N ILE A 95 -9.05 9.46 15.95
CA ILE A 95 -8.24 10.45 15.22
C ILE A 95 -8.95 10.91 13.95
N LEU A 96 -9.49 9.96 13.18
CA LEU A 96 -10.04 10.23 11.84
C LEU A 96 -11.39 10.92 11.89
N ASN A 97 -12.32 10.51 12.79
CA ASN A 97 -13.67 11.06 12.82
C ASN A 97 -13.69 12.58 13.00
N PRO A 98 -12.93 13.18 13.95
CA PRO A 98 -12.87 14.65 14.07
C PRO A 98 -12.31 15.36 12.85
N LEU A 99 -11.41 14.70 12.10
CA LEU A 99 -10.82 15.26 10.88
C LEU A 99 -11.79 15.19 9.69
N LEU A 100 -12.58 14.13 9.61
CA LEU A 100 -13.50 13.87 8.49
C LEU A 100 -14.83 14.62 8.60
N VAL A 101 -15.34 14.83 9.82
CA VAL A 101 -16.68 15.42 10.05
C VAL A 101 -16.82 16.82 9.46
N ASN A 102 -15.75 17.61 9.44
CA ASN A 102 -15.79 19.01 9.06
C ASN A 102 -15.47 19.28 7.58
N LEU A 103 -15.31 18.25 6.75
CA LEU A 103 -14.87 18.41 5.36
C LEU A 103 -15.96 18.92 4.41
N VAL A 104 -17.24 18.82 4.78
CA VAL A 104 -18.37 19.25 3.95
C VAL A 104 -19.12 20.39 4.66
N GLY A 105 -18.62 21.59 4.48
CA GLY A 105 -18.99 22.77 5.28
C GLY A 105 -20.44 23.25 5.20
N LYS A 106 -21.28 22.75 4.27
CA LYS A 106 -22.70 23.13 4.13
C LYS A 106 -23.66 21.97 4.36
N ARG A 107 -23.17 20.76 4.58
CA ARG A 107 -24.02 19.61 4.78
C ARG A 107 -24.56 19.59 6.22
N LYS A 108 -25.87 19.61 6.35
CA LYS A 108 -26.55 19.41 7.64
C LYS A 108 -26.80 17.92 7.83
N ASP A 109 -25.85 17.23 8.47
CA ASP A 109 -25.91 15.77 8.68
C ASP A 109 -27.19 15.36 9.45
N GLU A 110 -27.67 16.23 10.33
CA GLU A 110 -28.93 16.03 11.11
C GLU A 110 -30.19 15.92 10.23
N ALA A 111 -30.17 16.54 9.05
CA ALA A 111 -31.25 16.48 8.07
C ALA A 111 -31.09 15.36 7.04
N CYS A 112 -30.05 14.53 7.17
CA CYS A 112 -29.71 13.48 6.22
C CYS A 112 -29.89 12.09 6.84
N ALA A 113 -30.36 11.12 6.05
CA ALA A 113 -30.47 9.73 6.49
C ALA A 113 -29.13 9.13 6.94
N TYR A 114 -28.03 9.59 6.34
CA TYR A 114 -26.67 9.14 6.67
C TYR A 114 -25.79 10.34 6.97
N SER A 115 -25.05 10.28 8.07
CA SER A 115 -24.03 11.28 8.38
C SER A 115 -22.87 11.24 7.40
N SER A 116 -22.11 12.33 7.31
CA SER A 116 -20.90 12.38 6.50
C SER A 116 -19.90 11.28 6.91
N LEU A 117 -19.77 11.02 8.21
CA LEU A 117 -18.91 9.95 8.73
C LEU A 117 -19.38 8.57 8.29
N THR A 118 -20.68 8.31 8.25
CA THR A 118 -21.23 7.04 7.75
C THR A 118 -20.82 6.81 6.29
N LEU A 119 -20.90 7.85 5.46
CA LEU A 119 -20.51 7.76 4.05
C LEU A 119 -19.00 7.51 3.87
N TYR A 120 -18.15 8.17 4.66
CA TYR A 120 -16.71 7.90 4.65
C TYR A 120 -16.39 6.47 5.09
N TRP A 121 -16.96 6.01 6.21
CA TRP A 121 -16.70 4.67 6.73
C TRP A 121 -17.26 3.57 5.84
N THR A 122 -18.36 3.81 5.13
CA THR A 122 -18.85 2.86 4.10
C THR A 122 -17.78 2.62 3.03
N VAL A 123 -17.13 3.69 2.57
CA VAL A 123 -16.07 3.57 1.55
C VAL A 123 -14.78 2.99 2.14
N ILE A 124 -14.32 3.48 3.29
CA ILE A 124 -13.10 3.00 3.95
C ILE A 124 -13.21 1.51 4.30
N LEU A 125 -14.33 1.09 4.90
CA LEU A 125 -14.56 -0.31 5.25
C LEU A 125 -14.66 -1.19 3.99
N GLY A 126 -15.24 -0.66 2.91
CA GLY A 126 -15.25 -1.32 1.61
C GLY A 126 -13.84 -1.68 1.13
N PHE A 127 -12.87 -0.81 1.28
CA PHE A 127 -11.47 -1.11 0.96
C PHE A 127 -10.87 -2.15 1.88
N PHE A 128 -11.13 -2.10 3.20
CA PHE A 128 -10.69 -3.14 4.14
C PHE A 128 -11.23 -4.51 3.79
N GLN A 129 -12.40 -4.57 3.19
CA GLN A 129 -13.05 -5.80 2.74
C GLN A 129 -12.72 -6.18 1.31
N HIS A 130 -11.84 -5.43 0.65
CA HIS A 130 -11.46 -5.62 -0.75
C HIS A 130 -12.64 -5.61 -1.71
N LEU A 131 -13.64 -4.75 -1.45
CA LEU A 131 -14.76 -4.51 -2.37
C LEU A 131 -14.27 -3.69 -3.57
N ARG A 132 -14.13 -4.34 -4.70
CA ARG A 132 -13.52 -3.77 -5.90
C ARG A 132 -14.48 -2.95 -6.77
N SER A 133 -15.78 -2.97 -6.46
CA SER A 133 -16.79 -2.31 -7.29
C SER A 133 -17.95 -1.75 -6.48
N ARG A 134 -18.62 -0.75 -7.07
CA ARG A 134 -19.84 -0.16 -6.52
C ARG A 134 -20.94 -1.20 -6.30
N ASN A 135 -21.10 -2.15 -7.24
CA ASN A 135 -22.08 -3.21 -7.13
C ASN A 135 -21.84 -4.10 -5.90
N GLN A 136 -20.58 -4.41 -5.59
CA GLN A 136 -20.25 -5.18 -4.38
C GLN A 136 -20.61 -4.40 -3.10
N MET A 137 -20.39 -3.08 -3.07
CA MET A 137 -20.85 -2.24 -1.95
C MET A 137 -22.38 -2.28 -1.83
N ASP A 138 -23.11 -2.18 -2.93
CA ASP A 138 -24.57 -2.19 -2.95
C ASP A 138 -25.16 -3.55 -2.53
N MET A 139 -24.47 -4.66 -2.81
CA MET A 139 -24.89 -5.99 -2.34
C MET A 139 -24.81 -6.14 -0.82
N LEU A 140 -23.87 -5.46 -0.15
CA LEU A 140 -23.66 -5.59 1.29
C LEU A 140 -24.49 -4.60 2.12
N ARG A 141 -24.99 -3.53 1.51
CA ARG A 141 -25.67 -2.44 2.23
C ARG A 141 -26.84 -2.88 3.09
N ASN A 142 -27.53 -3.96 2.71
CA ASN A 142 -28.69 -4.50 3.45
C ASN A 142 -28.30 -5.61 4.43
N THR A 143 -27.01 -5.93 4.57
CA THR A 143 -26.55 -6.91 5.55
C THR A 143 -26.47 -6.23 6.92
N ARG A 144 -27.31 -6.65 7.86
CA ARG A 144 -27.45 -6.02 9.19
C ARG A 144 -26.12 -5.85 9.91
N ALA A 145 -25.35 -6.92 10.06
CA ALA A 145 -24.07 -6.89 10.77
C ALA A 145 -23.04 -5.95 10.12
N TYR A 146 -23.04 -5.87 8.78
CA TYR A 146 -22.22 -4.91 8.04
C TYR A 146 -22.68 -3.46 8.33
N SER A 147 -23.99 -3.22 8.24
CA SER A 147 -24.57 -1.89 8.48
C SER A 147 -24.33 -1.41 9.91
N GLN A 148 -24.52 -2.27 10.90
CA GLN A 148 -24.16 -1.99 12.29
C GLN A 148 -22.69 -1.62 12.44
N THR A 149 -21.80 -2.36 11.80
CA THR A 149 -20.35 -2.08 11.85
C THR A 149 -20.03 -0.69 11.29
N VAL A 150 -20.61 -0.31 10.15
CA VAL A 150 -20.41 1.04 9.56
C VAL A 150 -20.95 2.13 10.49
N LEU A 151 -22.14 1.94 11.04
CA LEU A 151 -22.78 2.91 11.93
C LEU A 151 -22.01 3.07 13.25
N GLU A 152 -21.51 1.98 13.82
CA GLU A 152 -20.62 2.04 14.98
C GLU A 152 -19.31 2.80 14.69
N LEU A 153 -18.67 2.53 13.56
CA LEU A 153 -17.42 3.21 13.18
C LEU A 153 -17.66 4.71 12.97
N SER A 154 -18.79 5.09 12.41
CA SER A 154 -19.17 6.49 12.22
C SER A 154 -19.63 7.17 13.50
N GLY A 155 -20.12 6.40 14.49
CA GLY A 155 -20.78 6.92 15.67
C GLY A 155 -22.20 7.41 15.40
N GLN A 156 -22.81 7.03 14.28
CA GLN A 156 -24.21 7.36 13.99
C GLN A 156 -25.12 6.46 14.83
N PRO A 157 -26.08 7.01 15.60
CA PRO A 157 -27.06 6.22 16.32
C PRO A 157 -27.92 5.37 15.39
N TYR A 158 -28.28 4.18 15.81
CA TYR A 158 -29.19 3.28 15.10
C TYR A 158 -30.03 2.47 16.09
N ASP A 159 -31.19 2.03 15.65
CA ASP A 159 -32.04 1.12 16.43
C ASP A 159 -31.48 -0.31 16.30
N THR A 160 -31.18 -0.92 17.46
CA THR A 160 -30.69 -2.30 17.52
C THR A 160 -31.76 -3.33 17.15
N ASP A 161 -33.02 -2.97 17.19
CA ASP A 161 -34.14 -3.85 16.88
C ASP A 161 -34.63 -3.70 15.42
N ASP A 162 -34.10 -2.70 14.70
CA ASP A 162 -34.42 -2.49 13.28
C ASP A 162 -33.94 -3.69 12.44
N THR A 163 -34.88 -4.43 11.89
CA THR A 163 -34.62 -5.59 11.02
C THR A 163 -34.22 -5.20 9.61
N GLU A 164 -34.56 -3.96 9.19
CA GLU A 164 -34.26 -3.41 7.87
C GLU A 164 -33.05 -2.47 7.86
N LEU A 165 -32.21 -2.57 8.89
CA LEU A 165 -31.02 -1.72 9.01
C LEU A 165 -30.13 -1.82 7.78
N HIS A 166 -29.84 -0.69 7.17
CA HIS A 166 -29.04 -0.63 5.95
C HIS A 166 -28.10 0.59 5.95
N THR A 167 -27.04 0.51 5.12
CA THR A 167 -26.12 1.64 4.87
C THR A 167 -26.42 2.33 3.54
N ALA A 168 -25.70 3.42 3.29
CA ALA A 168 -25.80 4.17 2.05
C ALA A 168 -25.45 3.31 0.82
N CYS A 169 -26.17 3.48 -0.27
CA CYS A 169 -25.80 2.88 -1.54
C CYS A 169 -24.57 3.58 -2.16
N SER A 170 -23.90 2.90 -3.06
CA SER A 170 -22.71 3.41 -3.74
C SER A 170 -22.96 4.71 -4.50
N GLN A 171 -24.18 4.91 -5.02
CA GLN A 171 -24.55 6.16 -5.69
C GLN A 171 -24.62 7.34 -4.70
N THR A 172 -25.14 7.12 -3.50
CA THR A 172 -25.14 8.13 -2.41
C THR A 172 -23.71 8.48 -2.01
N CYS A 173 -22.84 7.49 -1.83
CA CYS A 173 -21.42 7.71 -1.58
C CYS A 173 -20.74 8.51 -2.69
N ARG A 174 -21.02 8.18 -3.96
CA ARG A 174 -20.48 8.92 -5.12
C ARG A 174 -20.94 10.39 -5.11
N ASN A 175 -22.25 10.65 -4.94
CA ASN A 175 -22.79 12.00 -4.93
C ASN A 175 -22.24 12.83 -3.77
N PHE A 176 -22.00 12.20 -2.64
CA PHE A 176 -21.36 12.81 -1.49
C PHE A 176 -19.90 13.17 -1.80
N LEU A 177 -19.11 12.21 -2.31
CA LEU A 177 -17.69 12.44 -2.62
C LEU A 177 -17.48 13.52 -3.70
N ALA A 178 -18.45 13.75 -4.59
CA ALA A 178 -18.42 14.85 -5.55
C ALA A 178 -18.50 16.25 -4.88
N GLN A 179 -18.94 16.33 -3.64
CA GLN A 179 -19.10 17.59 -2.88
C GLN A 179 -17.97 17.82 -1.86
N VAL A 180 -17.15 16.81 -1.60
CA VAL A 180 -16.03 16.90 -0.65
C VAL A 180 -14.89 17.69 -1.27
N ASP A 181 -14.31 18.62 -0.52
CA ASP A 181 -13.07 19.28 -0.93
C ASP A 181 -11.90 18.29 -0.88
N ALA A 182 -11.37 17.98 -2.06
CA ALA A 182 -10.28 17.02 -2.20
C ALA A 182 -8.99 17.48 -1.50
N THR A 183 -8.76 18.79 -1.42
CA THR A 183 -7.58 19.33 -0.71
C THR A 183 -7.73 19.13 0.81
N ALA A 184 -8.92 19.37 1.33
CA ALA A 184 -9.20 19.15 2.74
C ALA A 184 -9.14 17.64 3.10
N LEU A 185 -9.64 16.75 2.23
CA LEU A 185 -9.53 15.31 2.43
C LEU A 185 -8.06 14.81 2.36
N GLU A 186 -7.27 15.38 1.49
CA GLU A 186 -5.82 15.08 1.43
C GLU A 186 -5.11 15.48 2.73
N LEU A 187 -5.51 16.59 3.37
CA LEU A 187 -4.99 16.95 4.69
C LEU A 187 -5.31 15.92 5.77
N VAL A 188 -6.41 15.17 5.65
CA VAL A 188 -6.70 14.05 6.58
C VAL A 188 -5.64 12.95 6.43
N LEU A 189 -5.28 12.56 5.20
CA LEU A 189 -4.19 11.61 4.96
C LEU A 189 -2.87 12.15 5.56
N VAL A 190 -2.54 13.41 5.32
CA VAL A 190 -1.34 14.06 5.87
C VAL A 190 -1.35 14.02 7.41
N GLN A 191 -2.48 14.30 8.06
CA GLN A 191 -2.58 14.25 9.52
C GLN A 191 -2.43 12.83 10.06
N LEU A 192 -2.99 11.83 9.39
CA LEU A 192 -2.79 10.43 9.72
C LEU A 192 -1.30 10.07 9.67
N VAL A 193 -0.59 10.44 8.60
CA VAL A 193 0.84 10.18 8.47
C VAL A 193 1.66 10.95 9.52
N ARG A 194 1.32 12.21 9.79
CA ARG A 194 1.94 12.98 10.89
C ARG A 194 1.73 12.32 12.25
N TYR A 195 0.57 11.73 12.49
CA TYR A 195 0.33 10.95 13.70
C TYR A 195 1.26 9.74 13.78
N LEU A 196 1.41 8.98 12.69
CA LEU A 196 2.33 7.83 12.64
C LEU A 196 3.79 8.26 12.88
N ILE A 197 4.23 9.37 12.29
CA ILE A 197 5.58 9.92 12.50
C ILE A 197 5.78 10.31 13.98
N ARG A 198 4.86 11.09 14.56
CA ARG A 198 4.93 11.54 15.97
C ARG A 198 4.89 10.36 16.95
N SER A 199 4.11 9.34 16.65
CA SER A 199 4.02 8.09 17.41
C SER A 199 5.22 7.17 17.18
N LYS A 200 6.24 7.63 16.43
CA LYS A 200 7.53 6.94 16.20
C LYS A 200 7.40 5.58 15.49
N TRP A 201 6.37 5.41 14.64
CA TRP A 201 6.19 4.18 13.87
C TRP A 201 7.33 3.92 12.88
N PHE A 202 8.00 4.97 12.41
CA PHE A 202 9.10 4.88 11.45
C PHE A 202 10.50 4.97 12.09
N ARG A 203 10.59 4.98 13.44
CA ARG A 203 11.87 5.19 14.13
C ARG A 203 12.95 4.21 13.68
N ASP A 204 12.60 2.93 13.59
CA ASP A 204 13.54 1.86 13.25
C ASP A 204 13.71 1.68 11.73
N ALA A 205 13.01 2.50 10.92
CA ALA A 205 13.10 2.58 9.47
C ALA A 205 13.86 3.81 8.98
N MET A 206 14.41 4.61 9.86
CA MET A 206 15.14 5.83 9.46
C MET A 206 16.53 5.49 8.96
N LEU A 207 16.93 6.09 7.84
CA LEU A 207 18.29 6.04 7.33
C LEU A 207 19.03 7.32 7.77
N TYR A 208 20.01 7.19 8.64
CA TYR A 208 20.82 8.30 9.16
C TYR A 208 20.00 9.52 9.65
N GLY A 209 18.88 9.23 10.31
CA GLY A 209 17.96 10.26 10.81
C GLY A 209 16.89 10.74 9.82
N CYS A 210 16.91 10.27 8.57
CA CYS A 210 15.95 10.62 7.54
C CYS A 210 14.87 9.56 7.36
N ILE A 211 13.63 9.96 7.12
CA ILE A 211 12.57 9.09 6.64
C ILE A 211 12.73 8.93 5.12
N CYS A 212 12.85 7.70 4.66
CA CYS A 212 13.00 7.40 3.24
C CYS A 212 11.67 7.47 2.50
N VAL A 213 11.63 8.26 1.44
CA VAL A 213 10.45 8.51 0.62
C VAL A 213 10.74 8.11 -0.82
N ALA A 214 10.13 7.04 -1.29
CA ALA A 214 10.18 6.67 -2.70
C ALA A 214 9.19 7.52 -3.51
N VAL A 215 9.61 7.88 -4.72
CA VAL A 215 8.80 8.65 -5.66
C VAL A 215 8.70 7.88 -6.97
N ASP A 216 7.49 7.69 -7.46
CA ASP A 216 7.23 6.99 -8.73
C ASP A 216 5.83 7.32 -9.27
N GLY A 217 5.66 7.20 -10.58
CA GLY A 217 4.40 7.46 -11.24
C GLY A 217 3.53 6.21 -11.39
N THR A 218 2.21 6.37 -11.30
CA THR A 218 1.28 5.26 -11.53
C THR A 218 0.00 5.70 -12.23
N LEU A 219 -0.56 4.78 -13.02
CA LEU A 219 -1.91 4.91 -13.52
C LEU A 219 -2.90 4.55 -12.42
N CYS A 220 -3.74 5.50 -11.99
CA CYS A 220 -4.67 5.26 -10.89
C CYS A 220 -6.13 5.06 -11.33
N GLU A 221 -6.50 5.44 -12.57
CA GLU A 221 -7.87 5.27 -13.03
C GLU A 221 -7.94 5.21 -14.55
N ARG A 222 -8.92 4.45 -15.07
CA ARG A 222 -9.29 4.46 -16.49
C ARG A 222 -10.76 4.85 -16.60
N LYS A 223 -11.03 6.06 -17.08
CA LYS A 223 -12.40 6.52 -17.33
C LYS A 223 -13.05 5.74 -18.48
N ARG A 224 -14.35 5.50 -18.37
CA ARG A 224 -15.14 4.87 -19.42
C ARG A 224 -15.92 5.93 -20.20
N GLY A 225 -15.87 5.89 -21.51
CA GLY A 225 -16.62 6.78 -22.40
C GLY A 225 -16.13 6.62 -23.84
N SER A 226 -17.05 6.42 -24.78
CA SER A 226 -16.72 6.30 -26.22
C SER A 226 -16.24 7.62 -26.81
N HIS A 227 -16.67 8.74 -26.22
CA HIS A 227 -16.33 10.11 -26.65
C HIS A 227 -14.99 10.62 -26.09
N LEU A 228 -14.38 9.90 -25.14
CA LEU A 228 -13.10 10.29 -24.54
C LEU A 228 -11.92 9.76 -25.37
N SER A 229 -10.90 10.57 -25.55
CA SER A 229 -9.63 10.15 -26.13
C SER A 229 -8.94 9.12 -25.23
N SER A 230 -7.96 8.40 -25.77
CA SER A 230 -7.19 7.40 -24.98
C SER A 230 -6.40 8.04 -23.82
N LYS A 231 -6.06 9.33 -23.91
CA LYS A 231 -5.36 10.10 -22.85
C LYS A 231 -6.34 10.55 -21.78
N GLU A 232 -7.50 11.12 -22.14
CA GLU A 232 -8.54 11.53 -21.19
C GLU A 232 -9.11 10.37 -20.37
N LYS A 233 -9.02 9.15 -20.90
CA LYS A 233 -9.42 7.93 -20.18
C LYS A 233 -8.47 7.53 -19.06
N ARG A 234 -7.28 8.14 -18.98
CA ARG A 234 -6.23 7.72 -18.05
C ARG A 234 -5.90 8.84 -17.07
N ARG A 235 -6.03 8.55 -15.79
CA ARG A 235 -5.53 9.42 -14.73
C ARG A 235 -4.19 8.90 -14.27
N TYR A 236 -3.15 9.67 -14.50
CA TYR A 236 -1.79 9.36 -14.08
C TYR A 236 -1.39 10.27 -12.91
N VAL A 237 -0.81 9.72 -11.89
CA VAL A 237 -0.35 10.46 -10.71
C VAL A 237 1.09 10.11 -10.38
N LEU A 238 1.82 11.10 -9.91
CA LEU A 238 3.10 10.93 -9.23
C LEU A 238 2.81 10.83 -7.74
N GLU A 239 3.34 9.80 -7.08
CA GLU A 239 3.16 9.60 -5.65
C GLU A 239 4.49 9.64 -4.90
N ALA A 240 4.46 10.23 -3.70
CA ALA A 240 5.50 10.12 -2.69
C ALA A 240 5.02 9.18 -1.60
N ARG A 241 5.80 8.14 -1.28
CA ARG A 241 5.46 7.14 -0.27
C ARG A 241 6.61 6.87 0.69
N ILE A 242 6.35 6.84 1.99
CA ILE A 242 7.33 6.37 2.96
C ILE A 242 7.55 4.88 2.74
N VAL A 243 8.80 4.49 2.48
CA VAL A 243 9.19 3.08 2.36
C VAL A 243 9.99 2.63 3.57
N THR A 244 9.82 1.36 3.95
CA THR A 244 10.49 0.80 5.14
C THR A 244 11.19 -0.52 4.84
N PRO A 245 12.14 -0.96 5.69
CA PRO A 245 12.80 -2.25 5.53
C PRO A 245 11.86 -3.45 5.57
N TRP A 246 10.71 -3.34 6.24
CA TRP A 246 9.71 -4.41 6.36
C TRP A 246 8.61 -4.34 5.32
N GLY A 247 8.77 -3.50 4.28
CA GLY A 247 7.89 -3.50 3.10
C GLY A 247 6.75 -2.49 3.11
N TRP A 248 6.60 -1.66 4.15
CA TRP A 248 5.61 -0.58 4.09
C TRP A 248 5.92 0.39 2.97
N ASN A 249 4.86 0.88 2.35
CA ASN A 249 4.88 1.94 1.36
C ASN A 249 3.68 2.89 1.62
N ILE A 250 3.81 3.70 2.67
CA ILE A 250 2.73 4.56 3.18
C ILE A 250 2.59 5.79 2.29
N PRO A 251 1.43 6.02 1.64
CA PRO A 251 1.18 7.22 0.85
C PRO A 251 1.36 8.49 1.69
N LEU A 252 2.12 9.45 1.17
CA LEU A 252 2.31 10.77 1.77
C LEU A 252 1.51 11.82 1.04
N LEU A 253 1.67 11.86 -0.27
CA LEU A 253 1.12 12.89 -1.13
C LEU A 253 1.08 12.39 -2.58
N SER A 254 0.08 12.83 -3.33
CA SER A 254 -0.06 12.55 -4.75
C SER A 254 -0.13 13.86 -5.55
N GLU A 255 0.44 13.85 -6.75
CA GLU A 255 0.40 14.97 -7.67
C GLU A 255 -0.08 14.49 -9.03
N ALA A 256 -1.10 15.13 -9.60
CA ALA A 256 -1.59 14.77 -10.91
C ALA A 256 -0.55 15.10 -11.99
N VAL A 257 -0.36 14.19 -12.94
CA VAL A 257 0.39 14.44 -14.17
C VAL A 257 -0.64 14.74 -15.26
N GLU A 258 -0.82 16.00 -15.57
CA GLU A 258 -1.85 16.47 -16.49
C GLU A 258 -1.40 16.29 -17.95
N ALA A 259 -2.17 15.56 -18.74
CA ALA A 259 -1.93 15.47 -20.18
C ALA A 259 -2.64 16.63 -20.88
N TYR A 260 -1.89 17.63 -21.35
CA TYR A 260 -2.44 18.69 -22.18
C TYR A 260 -2.57 18.22 -23.64
N ASP A 261 -3.74 18.38 -24.23
CA ASP A 261 -3.95 18.15 -25.66
C ASP A 261 -3.37 19.31 -26.48
N GLY A 262 -2.52 18.96 -27.44
CA GLY A 262 -2.19 19.81 -28.60
C GLY A 262 -0.86 20.54 -28.60
N ASP A 263 -0.25 20.87 -27.48
CA ASP A 263 1.00 21.62 -27.45
C ASP A 263 2.13 20.82 -26.77
N LYS A 264 3.06 20.28 -27.57
CA LYS A 264 4.17 19.46 -27.07
C LYS A 264 5.08 20.20 -26.09
N GLU A 265 5.20 21.52 -26.21
CA GLU A 265 6.06 22.34 -25.34
C GLU A 265 5.45 22.56 -23.94
N LYS A 266 4.12 22.43 -23.82
CA LYS A 266 3.39 22.59 -22.54
C LYS A 266 3.00 21.28 -21.89
N GLN A 267 3.37 20.15 -22.48
CA GLN A 267 3.01 18.84 -21.92
C GLN A 267 3.59 18.68 -20.50
N ASP A 268 2.74 18.30 -19.55
CA ASP A 268 3.15 17.96 -18.21
C ASP A 268 3.90 16.59 -18.21
N CYS A 269 4.80 16.43 -17.26
CA CYS A 269 5.58 15.21 -17.11
C CYS A 269 5.90 14.98 -15.62
N GLU A 270 6.37 13.77 -15.30
CA GLU A 270 6.74 13.42 -13.93
C GLU A 270 7.73 14.38 -13.29
N TYR A 271 8.66 14.94 -14.06
CA TYR A 271 9.60 15.95 -13.55
C TYR A 271 8.87 17.22 -13.07
N LYS A 272 7.95 17.78 -13.87
CA LYS A 272 7.16 18.96 -13.48
C LYS A 272 6.25 18.65 -12.30
N ALA A 273 5.65 17.46 -12.29
CA ALA A 273 4.86 16.98 -11.17
C ALA A 273 5.71 16.85 -9.90
N PHE A 274 6.95 16.36 -10.00
CA PHE A 274 7.87 16.27 -8.86
C PHE A 274 8.19 17.66 -8.27
N VAL A 275 8.38 18.68 -9.09
CA VAL A 275 8.63 20.05 -8.61
C VAL A 275 7.46 20.54 -7.75
N ARG A 276 6.23 20.32 -8.22
CA ARG A 276 5.01 20.68 -7.47
C ARG A 276 4.87 19.84 -6.19
N LEU A 277 5.07 18.54 -6.31
CA LEU A 277 5.01 17.58 -5.19
C LEU A 277 6.03 17.95 -4.10
N ALA A 278 7.27 18.23 -4.46
CA ALA A 278 8.34 18.60 -3.53
C ALA A 278 8.02 19.89 -2.78
N LYS A 279 7.47 20.90 -3.46
CA LYS A 279 7.03 22.16 -2.83
C LYS A 279 5.96 21.86 -1.76
N ARG A 280 4.91 21.14 -2.13
CA ARG A 280 3.81 20.77 -1.22
C ARG A 280 4.29 19.87 -0.07
N LEU A 281 5.19 18.94 -0.35
CA LEU A 281 5.76 18.07 0.67
C LEU A 281 6.54 18.89 1.71
N LYS A 282 7.32 19.90 1.28
CA LYS A 282 8.02 20.81 2.19
C LYS A 282 7.09 21.69 3.01
N GLU A 283 6.02 22.19 2.41
CA GLU A 283 4.98 22.99 3.11
C GLU A 283 4.26 22.15 4.17
N LEU A 284 3.92 20.90 3.84
CA LEU A 284 3.18 20.01 4.72
C LEU A 284 4.06 19.36 5.79
N PHE A 285 5.35 19.17 5.55
CA PHE A 285 6.30 18.53 6.47
C PHE A 285 7.58 19.39 6.65
N PRO A 286 7.47 20.64 7.11
CA PRO A 286 8.57 21.64 7.05
C PRO A 286 9.82 21.23 7.83
N LYS A 287 9.67 20.48 8.93
CA LYS A 287 10.76 20.08 9.82
C LYS A 287 11.23 18.64 9.63
N GLN A 288 10.57 17.89 8.73
CA GLN A 288 10.90 16.49 8.55
C GLN A 288 12.11 16.34 7.63
N ALA A 289 13.11 15.63 8.11
CA ALA A 289 14.23 15.19 7.28
C ALA A 289 13.78 13.99 6.42
N PHE A 290 13.84 14.16 5.11
CA PHE A 290 13.53 13.11 4.14
C PHE A 290 14.78 12.69 3.37
N CYS A 291 14.81 11.42 2.95
CA CYS A 291 15.69 10.92 1.92
C CYS A 291 14.82 10.50 0.72
N ILE A 292 14.94 11.22 -0.38
CA ILE A 292 14.20 10.94 -1.60
C ILE A 292 14.85 9.76 -2.35
N ILE A 293 14.07 8.73 -2.62
CA ILE A 293 14.51 7.56 -3.38
C ILE A 293 13.77 7.55 -4.71
N GLY A 294 14.51 7.66 -5.80
CA GLY A 294 13.95 7.75 -7.15
C GLY A 294 14.61 6.81 -8.15
N ASP A 295 13.95 6.61 -9.27
CA ASP A 295 14.53 5.90 -10.40
C ASP A 295 15.50 6.80 -11.20
N ALA A 296 15.96 6.31 -12.34
CA ALA A 296 16.91 7.04 -13.17
C ALA A 296 16.35 8.33 -13.79
N LEU A 297 15.02 8.46 -13.91
CA LEU A 297 14.37 9.69 -14.40
C LEU A 297 14.63 10.87 -13.45
N TYR A 298 14.69 10.59 -12.14
CA TYR A 298 14.94 11.61 -11.11
C TYR A 298 16.43 11.89 -10.89
N CYS A 299 17.33 11.11 -11.49
CA CYS A 299 18.78 11.28 -11.34
C CYS A 299 19.29 12.40 -12.25
N CYS A 300 18.96 13.62 -11.94
CA CYS A 300 19.39 14.83 -12.65
C CYS A 300 19.63 15.97 -11.67
N ARG A 301 20.48 16.93 -12.09
CA ARG A 301 20.89 18.08 -11.28
C ARG A 301 19.70 18.86 -10.67
N PRO A 302 18.66 19.24 -11.44
CA PRO A 302 17.57 20.02 -10.86
C PRO A 302 16.81 19.31 -9.73
N ILE A 303 16.69 17.98 -9.77
CA ILE A 303 16.09 17.20 -8.68
C ILE A 303 17.00 17.17 -7.45
N MET A 304 18.31 16.98 -7.64
CA MET A 304 19.30 17.03 -6.56
C MET A 304 19.30 18.42 -5.89
N ASP A 305 19.19 19.50 -6.67
CA ASP A 305 19.13 20.86 -6.16
C ASP A 305 17.84 21.14 -5.36
N ILE A 306 16.71 20.59 -5.78
CA ILE A 306 15.47 20.64 -5.00
C ILE A 306 15.65 19.93 -3.67
N CYS A 307 16.28 18.75 -3.65
CA CYS A 307 16.55 18.03 -2.39
C CYS A 307 17.44 18.86 -1.46
N ARG A 308 18.56 19.39 -1.96
CA ARG A 308 19.48 20.24 -1.17
C ARG A 308 18.79 21.49 -0.63
N LYS A 309 18.05 22.21 -1.45
CA LYS A 309 17.31 23.41 -1.06
C LYS A 309 16.31 23.14 0.06
N ASN A 310 15.77 21.94 0.11
CA ASN A 310 14.82 21.53 1.15
C ASN A 310 15.50 20.89 2.38
N ASN A 311 16.82 20.75 2.40
CA ASN A 311 17.59 19.98 3.36
C ASN A 311 17.15 18.51 3.41
N TRP A 312 16.98 17.91 2.24
CA TRP A 312 16.68 16.50 2.06
C TRP A 312 17.87 15.78 1.46
N ASP A 313 18.06 14.55 1.88
CA ASP A 313 18.99 13.63 1.24
C ASP A 313 18.34 12.93 0.05
N PHE A 314 19.15 12.26 -0.75
CA PHE A 314 18.65 11.46 -1.86
C PHE A 314 19.47 10.19 -2.10
N ILE A 315 18.81 9.18 -2.67
CA ILE A 315 19.38 7.97 -3.26
C ILE A 315 18.66 7.73 -4.59
N LEU A 316 19.34 8.02 -5.70
CA LEU A 316 18.75 7.99 -7.03
C LEU A 316 19.44 6.92 -7.88
N THR A 317 18.66 6.14 -8.62
CA THR A 317 19.23 5.15 -9.53
C THR A 317 20.06 5.84 -10.62
N PHE A 318 21.34 5.50 -10.72
CA PHE A 318 22.27 6.08 -11.66
C PHE A 318 22.53 5.10 -12.81
N LYS A 319 22.21 5.48 -14.03
CA LYS A 319 22.33 4.64 -15.23
C LYS A 319 23.05 5.39 -16.35
N GLU A 320 23.55 4.63 -17.31
CA GLU A 320 23.98 5.19 -18.58
C GLU A 320 22.85 6.03 -19.19
N GLY A 321 23.17 7.24 -19.64
CA GLY A 321 22.21 8.19 -20.20
C GLY A 321 21.61 9.19 -19.21
N THR A 322 21.70 9.00 -17.90
CA THR A 322 21.17 9.96 -16.93
C THR A 322 22.00 11.24 -16.84
N MET A 323 23.30 11.14 -16.70
CA MET A 323 24.28 12.24 -16.69
C MET A 323 25.52 11.75 -17.45
N PRO A 324 25.53 11.77 -18.79
CA PRO A 324 26.51 11.01 -19.59
C PRO A 324 27.98 11.32 -19.33
N LYS A 325 28.30 12.61 -19.04
CA LYS A 325 29.68 13.01 -18.71
C LYS A 325 30.12 12.43 -17.36
N VAL A 326 29.26 12.59 -16.34
CA VAL A 326 29.51 12.06 -14.99
C VAL A 326 29.58 10.53 -15.02
N TYR A 327 28.66 9.90 -15.76
CA TYR A 327 28.64 8.44 -15.88
C TYR A 327 29.98 7.91 -16.41
N ARG A 328 30.51 8.50 -17.51
CA ARG A 328 31.82 8.10 -18.06
C ARG A 328 32.96 8.30 -17.06
N ALA A 329 32.98 9.45 -16.38
CA ALA A 329 34.00 9.75 -15.36
C ALA A 329 33.92 8.74 -14.20
N VAL A 330 32.72 8.41 -13.72
CA VAL A 330 32.52 7.37 -12.68
C VAL A 330 33.00 6.01 -13.16
N GLN A 331 32.72 5.59 -14.39
CA GLN A 331 33.22 4.31 -14.92
C GLN A 331 34.75 4.25 -14.95
N LEU A 332 35.42 5.33 -15.31
CA LEU A 332 36.88 5.42 -15.28
C LEU A 332 37.44 5.37 -13.84
N ALA A 333 36.80 6.12 -12.92
CA ALA A 333 37.22 6.14 -11.52
C ALA A 333 37.02 4.78 -10.83
N LYS A 334 35.97 4.05 -11.17
CA LYS A 334 35.74 2.68 -10.66
C LYS A 334 36.88 1.71 -10.88
N GLN A 335 37.61 1.85 -11.98
CA GLN A 335 38.77 0.99 -12.27
C GLN A 335 39.92 1.18 -11.25
N ARG A 336 39.93 2.33 -10.55
CA ARG A 336 40.95 2.68 -9.56
C ARG A 336 40.47 2.56 -8.12
N THR A 337 39.17 2.28 -7.92
CA THR A 337 38.54 2.27 -6.61
C THR A 337 38.58 0.86 -5.99
N LYS A 338 38.82 0.79 -4.69
CA LYS A 338 38.73 -0.46 -3.95
C LYS A 338 37.30 -0.99 -3.95
N SER A 339 37.18 -2.29 -4.17
CA SER A 339 35.92 -3.03 -4.05
C SER A 339 35.96 -3.89 -2.78
N PHE A 340 34.83 -3.95 -2.08
CA PHE A 340 34.67 -4.73 -0.87
C PHE A 340 33.70 -5.88 -1.12
N SER A 341 34.11 -7.08 -0.71
CA SER A 341 33.23 -8.26 -0.77
C SER A 341 32.45 -8.38 0.52
N TRP A 342 31.19 -8.75 0.43
CA TRP A 342 30.32 -8.96 1.56
C TRP A 342 29.55 -10.29 1.43
N MET A 343 29.14 -10.84 2.58
CA MET A 343 28.29 -12.04 2.65
C MET A 343 27.24 -11.86 3.74
N THR A 344 26.00 -12.27 3.44
CA THR A 344 24.96 -12.36 4.49
C THR A 344 25.15 -13.60 5.35
N ALA A 345 24.49 -13.62 6.51
CA ALA A 345 24.56 -14.74 7.44
C ALA A 345 24.32 -16.10 6.75
N LYS A 346 25.09 -17.09 7.14
CA LYS A 346 24.94 -18.46 6.66
C LYS A 346 23.55 -19.00 6.99
N ASP A 347 22.96 -19.68 6.02
CA ASP A 347 21.81 -20.56 6.25
C ASP A 347 22.17 -21.59 7.33
N PRO A 348 21.22 -22.06 8.17
CA PRO A 348 21.46 -23.16 9.12
C PRO A 348 22.02 -24.44 8.46
N SER A 349 21.78 -24.65 7.17
CA SER A 349 22.39 -25.71 6.35
C SER A 349 23.83 -25.43 5.91
N GLY A 350 24.40 -24.26 6.26
CA GLY A 350 25.78 -23.87 5.91
C GLY A 350 25.92 -23.13 4.58
N GLY A 351 24.84 -22.93 3.82
CA GLY A 351 24.83 -22.18 2.56
C GLY A 351 24.90 -20.65 2.77
N VAL A 352 25.53 -19.94 1.85
CA VAL A 352 25.52 -18.47 1.80
C VAL A 352 24.23 -18.02 1.15
N LYS A 353 23.41 -17.21 1.85
CA LYS A 353 22.13 -16.72 1.31
C LYS A 353 22.32 -15.73 0.18
N SER A 354 23.25 -14.79 0.36
CA SER A 354 23.70 -13.89 -0.70
C SER A 354 25.10 -13.39 -0.43
N ALA A 355 25.82 -13.10 -1.47
CA ALA A 355 27.14 -12.50 -1.42
C ALA A 355 27.26 -11.44 -2.51
N GLY A 356 28.20 -10.53 -2.41
CA GLY A 356 28.35 -9.51 -3.43
C GLY A 356 29.57 -8.64 -3.25
N ILE A 357 29.62 -7.62 -4.08
CA ILE A 357 30.69 -6.62 -4.09
C ILE A 357 30.05 -5.25 -4.04
N VAL A 358 30.60 -4.36 -3.22
CA VAL A 358 30.24 -2.95 -3.16
C VAL A 358 31.47 -2.08 -3.37
N SER A 359 31.32 -0.99 -4.09
CA SER A 359 32.34 0.05 -4.25
C SER A 359 31.67 1.40 -4.35
N TRP A 360 32.40 2.47 -4.11
CA TRP A 360 31.87 3.83 -4.24
C TRP A 360 32.93 4.77 -4.80
N VAL A 361 32.45 5.82 -5.45
CA VAL A 361 33.27 6.88 -6.03
C VAL A 361 32.70 8.21 -5.59
N ASN A 362 33.53 9.14 -5.16
CA ASN A 362 33.11 10.51 -4.97
C ASN A 362 33.00 11.19 -6.33
N ALA A 363 31.81 11.65 -6.70
CA ALA A 363 31.60 12.29 -8.00
C ALA A 363 32.33 13.63 -8.15
N MET A 364 32.74 14.28 -7.05
CA MET A 364 33.60 15.47 -7.11
C MET A 364 34.98 15.19 -7.73
N GLU A 365 35.54 13.99 -7.54
CA GLU A 365 36.79 13.61 -8.20
C GLU A 365 36.63 13.51 -9.74
N CYS A 366 35.40 13.37 -10.19
CA CYS A 366 35.02 13.30 -11.59
C CYS A 366 34.52 14.63 -12.16
N ALA A 367 34.33 15.65 -11.32
CA ALA A 367 33.51 16.82 -11.61
C ALA A 367 34.25 18.04 -12.14
N TYR A 368 35.51 17.90 -12.54
CA TYR A 368 36.25 19.02 -13.18
C TYR A 368 35.56 19.60 -14.42
N GLU A 369 34.54 18.91 -14.94
CA GLU A 369 33.73 19.35 -16.08
C GLU A 369 32.33 19.87 -15.71
N LEU A 370 31.88 19.77 -14.43
CA LEU A 370 30.47 20.04 -14.07
C LEU A 370 30.22 21.42 -13.49
N GLY A 371 31.27 22.22 -13.25
CA GLY A 371 31.16 23.55 -12.65
C GLY A 371 30.57 23.53 -11.24
N ASP A 372 31.14 24.31 -10.34
CA ASP A 372 30.71 24.58 -8.97
C ASP A 372 30.07 23.42 -8.15
N GLY A 373 30.94 22.64 -7.48
CA GLY A 373 30.67 22.06 -6.17
C GLY A 373 29.56 21.04 -6.04
N GLU A 374 29.37 20.13 -6.98
CA GLU A 374 28.37 19.07 -6.81
C GLU A 374 28.84 17.94 -5.93
N ASP A 375 28.34 17.94 -4.72
CA ASP A 375 28.67 16.98 -3.68
C ASP A 375 27.71 15.79 -3.71
N PHE A 376 27.92 14.83 -4.58
CA PHE A 376 27.24 13.53 -4.50
C PHE A 376 28.24 12.38 -4.71
N ARG A 377 27.88 11.19 -4.20
CA ARG A 377 28.68 9.97 -4.30
C ARG A 377 27.93 8.96 -5.15
N VAL A 378 28.67 8.09 -5.80
CA VAL A 378 28.08 7.00 -6.57
C VAL A 378 28.47 5.68 -5.96
N VAL A 379 27.49 4.95 -5.47
CA VAL A 379 27.65 3.60 -4.91
C VAL A 379 27.29 2.58 -5.97
N THR A 380 28.20 1.66 -6.23
CA THR A 380 27.98 0.51 -7.12
C THR A 380 27.85 -0.75 -6.27
N TYR A 381 26.86 -1.54 -6.58
CA TYR A 381 26.51 -2.74 -5.85
C TYR A 381 26.25 -3.89 -6.82
N PHE A 382 26.83 -5.04 -6.52
CA PHE A 382 26.55 -6.29 -7.20
C PHE A 382 26.34 -7.40 -6.18
N SER A 383 25.33 -8.25 -6.37
CA SER A 383 25.09 -9.38 -5.49
C SER A 383 24.60 -10.62 -6.23
N TRP A 384 24.98 -11.79 -5.71
CA TRP A 384 24.46 -13.10 -6.10
C TRP A 384 23.40 -13.54 -5.07
N GLY A 385 22.39 -14.28 -5.52
CA GLY A 385 21.32 -14.76 -4.65
C GLY A 385 20.35 -13.67 -4.19
N ALA A 386 20.38 -12.49 -4.80
CA ALA A 386 19.61 -11.32 -4.37
C ALA A 386 18.19 -11.28 -4.92
N THR A 387 17.85 -12.10 -5.91
CA THR A 387 16.51 -12.25 -6.47
C THR A 387 15.81 -13.48 -5.89
N GLU A 388 14.49 -13.54 -6.01
CA GLU A 388 13.69 -14.68 -5.52
C GLU A 388 14.14 -16.01 -6.19
N ASP A 389 14.65 -15.93 -7.42
CA ASP A 389 15.16 -17.06 -8.20
C ASP A 389 16.65 -17.36 -7.94
N GLY A 390 17.28 -16.71 -6.95
CA GLY A 390 18.69 -16.84 -6.66
C GLY A 390 19.62 -16.15 -7.65
N GLY A 391 19.09 -15.31 -8.54
CA GLY A 391 19.83 -14.62 -9.58
C GLY A 391 20.70 -13.46 -9.08
N ALA A 392 21.51 -12.92 -9.99
CA ALA A 392 22.36 -11.76 -9.73
C ALA A 392 21.59 -10.44 -9.86
N TYR A 393 21.95 -9.46 -9.03
CA TYR A 393 21.46 -8.09 -9.10
C TYR A 393 22.64 -7.12 -9.22
N SER A 394 22.50 -6.15 -10.11
CA SER A 394 23.46 -5.04 -10.25
C SER A 394 22.72 -3.71 -10.11
N GLY A 395 23.25 -2.82 -9.27
CA GLY A 395 22.70 -1.49 -9.05
C GLY A 395 23.78 -0.43 -8.94
N CYS A 396 23.45 0.78 -9.36
CA CYS A 396 24.32 1.94 -9.20
C CYS A 396 23.44 3.11 -8.71
N PHE A 397 23.88 3.79 -7.65
CA PHE A 397 23.07 4.78 -6.94
C PHE A 397 23.88 6.05 -6.72
N ALA A 398 23.35 7.21 -7.14
CA ALA A 398 23.84 8.52 -6.77
C ALA A 398 23.22 8.92 -5.41
N THR A 399 24.03 9.45 -4.49
CA THR A 399 23.58 9.82 -3.15
C THR A 399 24.25 11.07 -2.63
N SER A 400 23.52 11.86 -1.83
CA SER A 400 24.07 12.99 -1.07
C SER A 400 24.81 12.54 0.20
N PHE A 401 24.52 11.33 0.70
CA PHE A 401 25.18 10.84 1.89
C PHE A 401 26.68 10.64 1.68
N GLU A 402 27.45 11.03 2.68
CA GLU A 402 28.87 10.72 2.71
C GLU A 402 29.10 9.21 2.82
N VAL A 403 30.00 8.67 2.00
CA VAL A 403 30.35 7.25 1.99
C VAL A 403 31.82 7.10 2.29
N THR A 404 32.15 6.76 3.52
CA THR A 404 33.52 6.60 4.02
C THR A 404 33.89 5.15 4.27
N GLU A 405 32.88 4.28 4.39
CA GLU A 405 33.07 2.88 4.78
C GLU A 405 32.09 1.94 4.05
N GLU A 406 32.43 0.68 4.05
CA GLU A 406 31.68 -0.41 3.40
C GLU A 406 30.23 -0.50 3.89
N ASN A 407 30.01 -0.47 5.19
CA ASN A 407 28.67 -0.59 5.78
C ASN A 407 27.74 0.54 5.32
N ARG A 408 28.26 1.75 5.16
CA ARG A 408 27.45 2.87 4.64
C ARG A 408 27.10 2.65 3.17
N ALA A 409 28.05 2.19 2.37
CA ALA A 409 27.80 1.84 0.96
C ALA A 409 26.74 0.75 0.82
N LEU A 410 26.82 -0.32 1.62
CA LEU A 410 25.83 -1.40 1.66
C LEU A 410 24.46 -0.90 2.08
N ASN A 411 24.36 -0.05 3.11
CA ASN A 411 23.10 0.54 3.53
C ASN A 411 22.46 1.40 2.43
N ILE A 412 23.24 2.24 1.76
CA ILE A 412 22.76 3.05 0.64
C ILE A 412 22.24 2.17 -0.49
N ALA A 413 23.00 1.14 -0.88
CA ALA A 413 22.56 0.20 -1.90
C ALA A 413 21.27 -0.55 -1.50
N ALA A 414 21.17 -0.99 -0.24
CA ALA A 414 19.98 -1.64 0.29
C ALA A 414 18.76 -0.72 0.25
N TRP A 415 18.92 0.56 0.61
CA TRP A 415 17.83 1.53 0.54
C TRP A 415 17.48 1.92 -0.90
N GLY A 416 18.44 2.07 -1.78
CA GLY A 416 18.18 2.30 -3.21
C GLY A 416 17.34 1.18 -3.84
N ARG A 417 17.58 -0.08 -3.45
CA ARG A 417 16.76 -1.23 -3.87
C ARG A 417 15.33 -1.16 -3.34
N ARG A 418 15.08 -0.54 -2.18
CA ARG A 418 13.73 -0.37 -1.60
C ARG A 418 12.82 0.57 -2.39
N ARG A 419 13.35 1.26 -3.42
CA ARG A 419 12.48 1.93 -4.40
C ARG A 419 11.40 0.99 -4.93
N TRP A 420 11.72 -0.29 -5.15
CA TRP A 420 10.75 -1.31 -5.58
C TRP A 420 9.56 -1.51 -4.64
N ASN A 421 9.65 -1.06 -3.39
CA ASN A 421 8.52 -1.14 -2.48
C ASN A 421 7.34 -0.28 -2.95
N ILE A 422 7.58 0.85 -3.62
CA ILE A 422 6.50 1.68 -4.17
C ILE A 422 5.77 0.95 -5.31
N GLU A 423 6.51 0.30 -6.21
CA GLU A 423 5.95 -0.50 -7.30
C GLU A 423 5.17 -1.72 -6.75
N THR A 424 5.71 -2.36 -5.71
CA THR A 424 5.00 -3.44 -4.99
C THR A 424 3.71 -2.92 -4.38
N GLY A 425 3.71 -1.71 -3.80
CA GLY A 425 2.52 -1.05 -3.30
C GLY A 425 1.48 -0.81 -4.38
N PHE A 426 1.87 -0.24 -5.50
CA PHE A 426 0.97 -0.07 -6.64
C PHE A 426 0.39 -1.39 -7.14
N ARG A 427 1.19 -2.45 -7.17
CA ARG A 427 0.71 -3.79 -7.53
C ARG A 427 -0.34 -4.31 -6.54
N VAL A 428 -0.14 -4.11 -5.24
CA VAL A 428 -1.12 -4.48 -4.21
C VAL A 428 -2.41 -3.66 -4.37
N GLU A 429 -2.32 -2.35 -4.60
CA GLU A 429 -3.50 -1.51 -4.80
C GLU A 429 -4.25 -1.85 -6.10
N LYS A 430 -3.54 -2.22 -7.16
CA LYS A 430 -4.16 -2.63 -8.44
C LYS A 430 -4.79 -4.02 -8.38
N HIS A 431 -4.11 -4.97 -7.77
CA HIS A 431 -4.44 -6.40 -7.87
C HIS A 431 -4.76 -7.05 -6.53
N GLY A 432 -4.31 -6.46 -5.41
CA GLY A 432 -4.48 -6.99 -4.06
C GLY A 432 -5.82 -6.65 -3.38
N GLY A 433 -6.80 -6.11 -4.11
CA GLY A 433 -8.15 -5.90 -3.59
C GLY A 433 -8.60 -4.44 -3.47
N PHE A 434 -7.70 -3.46 -3.61
CA PHE A 434 -8.04 -2.04 -3.50
C PHE A 434 -8.60 -1.45 -4.80
N GLY A 435 -8.37 -2.07 -5.94
CA GLY A 435 -8.97 -1.67 -7.22
C GLY A 435 -8.50 -0.32 -7.75
N LEU A 436 -7.22 0.03 -7.58
CA LEU A 436 -6.65 1.33 -7.98
C LEU A 436 -6.97 1.74 -9.42
N GLU A 437 -6.99 0.79 -10.36
CA GLU A 437 -7.32 1.08 -11.77
C GLU A 437 -8.82 0.97 -12.07
N HIS A 438 -9.65 0.61 -11.07
CA HIS A 438 -11.10 0.51 -11.27
C HIS A 438 -11.75 1.89 -11.27
N THR A 439 -12.51 2.20 -12.31
CA THR A 439 -13.25 3.45 -12.42
C THR A 439 -14.40 3.46 -11.41
N PHE A 440 -14.28 4.25 -10.35
CA PHE A 440 -15.36 4.47 -9.41
C PHE A 440 -16.52 5.23 -10.05
N CYS A 441 -16.20 6.32 -10.77
CA CYS A 441 -17.17 7.13 -11.50
C CYS A 441 -16.45 8.03 -12.53
N ASN A 442 -17.22 8.70 -13.38
CA ASN A 442 -16.68 9.67 -14.36
C ASN A 442 -16.47 11.07 -13.78
N ASP A 443 -16.94 11.35 -12.56
CA ASP A 443 -16.74 12.61 -11.87
C ASP A 443 -15.32 12.69 -11.30
N ASP A 444 -14.57 13.73 -11.68
CA ASP A 444 -13.16 13.87 -11.31
C ASP A 444 -12.95 14.10 -9.81
N THR A 445 -13.83 14.90 -9.19
CA THR A 445 -13.74 15.19 -7.76
C THR A 445 -14.06 13.95 -6.94
N ALA A 446 -15.16 13.25 -7.27
CA ALA A 446 -15.51 12.01 -6.59
C ALA A 446 -14.45 10.92 -6.80
N GLY A 447 -13.89 10.79 -8.00
CA GLY A 447 -12.80 9.85 -8.29
C GLY A 447 -11.53 10.16 -7.51
N ARG A 448 -11.13 11.43 -7.43
CA ARG A 448 -9.99 11.88 -6.62
C ARG A 448 -10.21 11.60 -5.13
N ASN A 449 -11.39 11.91 -4.62
CA ASN A 449 -11.73 11.69 -3.23
C ASN A 449 -11.81 10.19 -2.88
N TYR A 450 -12.32 9.38 -3.80
CA TYR A 450 -12.30 7.92 -3.66
C TYR A 450 -10.87 7.37 -3.58
N HIS A 451 -9.96 7.86 -4.43
CA HIS A 451 -8.55 7.51 -4.38
C HIS A 451 -7.88 7.92 -3.05
N LEU A 452 -8.17 9.11 -2.53
CA LEU A 452 -7.64 9.56 -1.23
C LEU A 452 -8.14 8.68 -0.07
N LEU A 453 -9.41 8.27 -0.08
CA LEU A 453 -9.96 7.34 0.91
C LEU A 453 -9.32 5.95 0.78
N MET A 454 -9.01 5.51 -0.45
CA MET A 454 -8.24 4.29 -0.67
C MET A 454 -6.85 4.38 -0.05
N GLN A 455 -6.14 5.49 -0.22
CA GLN A 455 -4.82 5.71 0.38
C GLN A 455 -4.88 5.72 1.91
N ILE A 456 -5.91 6.33 2.51
CA ILE A 456 -6.15 6.29 3.95
C ILE A 456 -6.38 4.83 4.41
N ALA A 457 -7.28 4.11 3.74
CA ALA A 457 -7.58 2.72 4.05
C ALA A 457 -6.36 1.82 3.87
N TYR A 458 -5.57 2.01 2.82
CA TYR A 458 -4.34 1.27 2.56
C TYR A 458 -3.26 1.54 3.61
N THR A 459 -3.14 2.79 4.07
CA THR A 459 -2.26 3.15 5.20
C THR A 459 -2.66 2.39 6.46
N LEU A 460 -3.93 2.43 6.83
CA LEU A 460 -4.47 1.72 7.99
C LEU A 460 -4.28 0.20 7.83
N TRP A 461 -4.52 -0.34 6.63
CA TRP A 461 -4.34 -1.76 6.36
C TRP A 461 -2.90 -2.23 6.57
N GLN A 462 -1.91 -1.50 6.07
CA GLN A 462 -0.49 -1.82 6.26
C GLN A 462 -0.12 -1.83 7.76
N VAL A 463 -0.60 -0.84 8.52
CA VAL A 463 -0.38 -0.76 9.96
C VAL A 463 -1.09 -1.91 10.70
N PHE A 464 -2.29 -2.29 10.28
CA PHE A 464 -3.03 -3.42 10.83
C PHE A 464 -2.35 -4.75 10.55
N ASP A 465 -2.00 -5.01 9.30
CA ASP A 465 -1.36 -6.26 8.86
C ASP A 465 -0.04 -6.47 9.61
N THR A 466 0.84 -5.49 9.58
CA THR A 466 2.18 -5.60 10.17
C THR A 466 2.17 -5.47 11.70
N GLY A 467 1.33 -4.59 12.25
CA GLY A 467 1.31 -4.29 13.69
C GLY A 467 0.48 -5.27 14.52
N VAL A 468 -0.58 -5.83 13.94
CA VAL A 468 -1.56 -6.65 14.68
C VAL A 468 -1.63 -8.06 14.14
N LEU A 469 -1.90 -8.22 12.83
CA LEU A 469 -2.10 -9.54 12.22
C LEU A 469 -0.82 -10.37 12.22
N SER A 470 0.35 -9.75 12.07
CA SER A 470 1.64 -10.44 12.16
C SER A 470 1.82 -11.19 13.48
N ARG A 471 1.27 -10.68 14.59
CA ARG A 471 1.31 -11.35 15.90
C ARG A 471 0.38 -12.55 15.98
N LEU A 472 -0.78 -12.46 15.33
CA LEU A 472 -1.70 -13.58 15.21
C LEU A 472 -1.12 -14.65 14.30
N SER A 473 -0.35 -14.23 13.28
CA SER A 473 0.27 -15.10 12.29
C SER A 473 1.66 -15.63 12.66
N ASP A 474 2.29 -15.21 13.76
CA ASP A 474 3.54 -15.82 14.25
C ASP A 474 3.39 -17.35 14.45
N ARG A 475 2.17 -17.81 14.62
CA ARG A 475 1.79 -19.22 14.61
C ARG A 475 1.41 -19.75 13.22
N CYS A 476 1.07 -18.85 12.25
CA CYS A 476 0.61 -19.19 10.89
C CYS A 476 1.46 -18.45 9.84
N ARG A 477 2.66 -18.88 9.61
CA ARG A 477 3.73 -18.20 8.83
C ARG A 477 3.44 -17.78 7.39
N LYS A 478 2.23 -17.94 6.82
CA LYS A 478 1.93 -17.62 5.40
C LYS A 478 0.47 -17.24 5.12
N THR A 479 -0.23 -16.62 6.05
CA THR A 479 -1.56 -16.10 5.75
C THR A 479 -1.41 -14.84 4.89
N SER A 480 -1.83 -14.89 3.63
CA SER A 480 -1.75 -13.74 2.73
C SER A 480 -2.69 -12.62 3.17
N GLN A 481 -2.37 -11.38 2.82
CA GLN A 481 -3.25 -10.22 3.03
C GLN A 481 -4.68 -10.48 2.53
N GLU A 482 -4.81 -11.15 1.39
CA GLU A 482 -6.10 -11.52 0.82
C GLU A 482 -6.89 -12.47 1.72
N MET A 483 -6.24 -13.42 2.36
CA MET A 483 -6.92 -14.34 3.28
C MET A 483 -7.38 -13.62 4.54
N TRP A 484 -6.59 -12.71 5.10
CA TRP A 484 -7.00 -11.88 6.23
C TRP A 484 -8.17 -10.96 5.89
N ALA A 485 -8.16 -10.36 4.69
CA ALA A 485 -9.27 -9.54 4.23
C ALA A 485 -10.55 -10.38 4.10
N LYS A 486 -10.46 -11.60 3.57
CA LYS A 486 -11.60 -12.53 3.48
C LYS A 486 -12.11 -12.95 4.86
N LEU A 487 -11.21 -13.27 5.80
CA LEU A 487 -11.59 -13.63 7.17
C LEU A 487 -12.29 -12.46 7.87
N LEU A 488 -11.74 -11.26 7.76
CA LEU A 488 -12.35 -10.06 8.32
C LEU A 488 -13.70 -9.74 7.66
N PHE A 489 -13.79 -9.89 6.34
CA PHE A 489 -15.03 -9.74 5.58
C PHE A 489 -16.12 -10.66 6.11
N ILE A 490 -15.85 -11.95 6.23
CA ILE A 490 -16.81 -12.93 6.74
C ILE A 490 -17.15 -12.64 8.20
N ALA A 491 -16.17 -12.30 9.03
CA ALA A 491 -16.39 -11.97 10.43
C ALA A 491 -17.32 -10.75 10.60
N ILE A 492 -17.16 -9.72 9.79
CA ILE A 492 -18.03 -8.53 9.81
C ILE A 492 -19.44 -8.89 9.32
N LEU A 493 -19.57 -9.70 8.28
CA LEU A 493 -20.87 -10.09 7.73
C LEU A 493 -21.71 -10.94 8.70
N ILE A 494 -21.06 -11.84 9.43
CA ILE A 494 -21.73 -12.82 10.29
C ILE A 494 -21.92 -12.27 11.69
N LEU A 495 -20.89 -11.68 12.28
CA LEU A 495 -20.84 -11.31 13.67
C LEU A 495 -21.14 -9.82 13.89
N GLY A 496 -20.69 -8.95 12.99
CA GLY A 496 -20.68 -7.50 13.20
C GLY A 496 -19.71 -7.07 14.31
N LEU A 497 -19.30 -5.81 14.28
CA LEU A 497 -18.34 -5.28 15.24
C LEU A 497 -18.90 -5.26 16.68
N SER A 498 -20.19 -5.03 16.86
CA SER A 498 -20.90 -5.04 18.14
C SER A 498 -20.82 -6.36 18.91
N SER A 499 -20.64 -7.47 18.20
CA SER A 499 -20.58 -8.80 18.83
C SER A 499 -19.32 -9.05 19.67
N VAL A 500 -18.28 -8.22 19.51
CA VAL A 500 -17.04 -8.35 20.26
C VAL A 500 -16.88 -7.21 21.26
N PRO A 501 -16.43 -7.48 22.51
CA PRO A 501 -16.32 -6.46 23.54
C PRO A 501 -15.30 -5.39 23.16
N HIS A 502 -15.52 -4.16 23.66
CA HIS A 502 -14.52 -3.11 23.58
C HIS A 502 -13.26 -3.53 24.31
N VAL A 503 -12.14 -3.59 23.57
CA VAL A 503 -10.83 -3.80 24.17
C VAL A 503 -10.27 -2.43 24.52
N THR A 504 -9.97 -2.20 25.80
CA THR A 504 -9.32 -0.96 26.24
C THR A 504 -7.96 -0.82 25.56
N ALA A 505 -7.66 0.36 25.04
CA ALA A 505 -6.46 0.66 24.25
C ALA A 505 -5.13 0.30 24.96
N GLY A 506 -5.14 0.08 26.28
CA GLY A 506 -3.98 -0.38 27.05
C GLY A 506 -3.55 -1.82 26.83
N ALA A 507 -4.44 -2.68 26.29
CA ALA A 507 -4.17 -4.11 26.11
C ALA A 507 -3.42 -4.44 24.81
N MET A 508 -3.45 -3.56 23.82
CA MET A 508 -2.72 -3.72 22.56
C MET A 508 -1.42 -2.92 22.55
N ARG A 509 -0.40 -3.41 23.22
CA ARG A 509 0.97 -2.95 22.94
C ARG A 509 1.35 -3.44 21.56
N MET A 510 1.24 -2.57 20.55
CA MET A 510 1.74 -2.85 19.21
C MET A 510 3.26 -3.07 19.29
N ARG A 511 3.74 -4.24 18.89
CA ARG A 511 5.18 -4.54 18.87
C ARG A 511 5.84 -3.60 17.88
N ARG A 512 6.79 -2.81 18.33
CA ARG A 512 7.79 -2.22 17.46
C ARG A 512 8.69 -3.35 16.99
N TYR A 513 8.88 -3.47 15.68
CA TYR A 513 9.84 -4.41 15.15
C TYR A 513 11.23 -3.95 15.57
N HIS A 514 11.88 -4.71 16.43
CA HIS A 514 13.33 -4.66 16.55
C HIS A 514 13.86 -5.46 15.35
N LEU A 515 14.36 -4.76 14.36
CA LEU A 515 15.23 -5.37 13.38
C LEU A 515 16.47 -5.82 14.14
N VAL A 516 16.66 -7.13 14.25
CA VAL A 516 17.97 -7.69 14.52
C VAL A 516 18.79 -7.37 13.27
N ALA A 517 19.83 -6.57 13.46
CA ALA A 517 20.80 -6.16 12.45
C ALA A 517 21.44 -7.36 11.74
#